data_21355a7191f4f5efcee0d65df0fa0b72
#
_entry.id   21355a7191f4f5efcee0d65df0fa0b72
#
_cell.length_a   1.000
_cell.length_b   1.000
_cell.length_c   1.000
_cell.angle_alpha   90.00
_cell.angle_beta   90.00
_cell.angle_gamma   90.00
#
_symmetry.space_group_name_H-M   'P 1'
#
loop_
_entity.id
_entity.type
_entity.pdbx_description
1 polymer ?
#
loop_
_entity_poly.entity_id
_entity_poly.type
_entity_poly.pdbx_seq_one_letter_code
_entity_poly.pdbx_strand_id
1 'polypeptide(L)'
;NSAKMSKTLKNYYRLDDLLKEGLSVEEIRYIMLSAHYRSKLNFSLEKQHEAKMAIQRILELNDRLDQFVSTEEKGLPVEAENFKLALSDDLDSPKALAIFFDWLRKTNRRLDSNKLSQSDIDKGKNFIYLLDSLYSLLNKKTMVPDEILVLVKERERARKNNDWEKSDKIRIQISKDGWIIKDTPSGPKITPK
;
A
#
# COMPACT_ATOMS: atom_id res chain seq x y z
N ASN A 1 -19.76 19.55 1.20
CA ASN A 1 -20.16 20.84 1.76
C ASN A 1 -18.98 21.79 1.69
N SER A 2 -19.06 22.84 0.84
CA SER A 2 -17.97 23.82 0.58
C SER A 2 -17.66 24.76 1.76
N ALA A 3 -18.04 24.41 2.98
CA ALA A 3 -17.80 25.22 4.17
C ALA A 3 -16.35 25.03 4.67
N LYS A 4 -15.68 26.15 5.03
CA LYS A 4 -14.36 26.11 5.64
C LYS A 4 -14.41 25.33 6.95
N MET A 5 -13.53 24.35 7.13
CA MET A 5 -13.36 23.65 8.41
C MET A 5 -12.91 24.63 9.50
N SER A 6 -13.61 24.64 10.63
CA SER A 6 -13.23 25.43 11.79
C SER A 6 -13.66 24.76 13.09
N LYS A 7 -12.91 25.05 14.16
CA LYS A 7 -13.26 24.58 15.51
C LYS A 7 -14.59 25.14 15.98
N THR A 8 -14.87 26.40 15.66
CA THR A 8 -16.11 27.08 16.04
C THR A 8 -17.35 26.45 15.41
N LEU A 9 -17.23 26.02 14.13
CA LEU A 9 -18.32 25.34 13.42
C LEU A 9 -18.39 23.85 13.70
N LYS A 10 -17.47 23.29 14.49
CA LYS A 10 -17.36 21.86 14.83
C LYS A 10 -17.40 20.94 13.58
N ASN A 11 -16.95 21.44 12.42
CA ASN A 11 -16.94 20.73 11.16
C ASN A 11 -15.51 20.36 10.71
N TYR A 12 -14.62 20.05 11.62
CA TYR A 12 -13.25 19.64 11.37
C TYR A 12 -13.04 18.19 11.82
N TYR A 13 -12.10 17.52 11.17
CA TYR A 13 -11.64 16.19 11.57
C TYR A 13 -10.20 16.25 12.06
N ARG A 14 -9.91 15.54 13.13
CA ARG A 14 -8.54 15.19 13.52
C ARG A 14 -8.16 13.87 12.86
N LEU A 15 -6.86 13.58 12.81
CA LEU A 15 -6.38 12.28 12.30
C LEU A 15 -7.05 11.11 13.03
N ASP A 16 -7.09 11.16 14.37
CA ASP A 16 -7.71 10.12 15.19
C ASP A 16 -9.21 9.92 14.89
N ASP A 17 -9.92 10.99 14.50
CA ASP A 17 -11.33 10.91 14.15
C ASP A 17 -11.49 10.15 12.82
N LEU A 18 -10.64 10.45 11.83
CA LEU A 18 -10.63 9.76 10.54
C LEU A 18 -10.27 8.27 10.66
N LEU A 19 -9.31 7.95 11.52
CA LEU A 19 -8.94 6.55 11.80
C LEU A 19 -10.10 5.79 12.47
N LYS A 20 -10.85 6.44 13.37
CA LYS A 20 -12.05 5.85 13.99
C LYS A 20 -13.19 5.64 12.99
N GLU A 21 -13.33 6.53 12.01
CA GLU A 21 -14.26 6.38 10.88
C GLU A 21 -13.82 5.27 9.89
N GLY A 22 -12.68 4.64 10.13
CA GLY A 22 -12.19 3.48 9.37
C GLY A 22 -11.31 3.81 8.17
N LEU A 23 -10.83 5.06 8.04
CA LEU A 23 -9.83 5.40 7.03
C LEU A 23 -8.46 4.88 7.46
N SER A 24 -7.69 4.34 6.53
CA SER A 24 -6.28 4.05 6.77
C SER A 24 -5.41 5.31 6.60
N VAL A 25 -4.20 5.26 7.14
CA VAL A 25 -3.23 6.37 7.01
C VAL A 25 -2.90 6.62 5.53
N GLU A 26 -2.79 5.56 4.74
CA GLU A 26 -2.51 5.61 3.30
C GLU A 26 -3.67 6.25 2.53
N GLU A 27 -4.92 5.93 2.87
CA GLU A 27 -6.12 6.53 2.28
C GLU A 27 -6.17 8.03 2.57
N ILE A 28 -5.93 8.44 3.82
CA ILE A 28 -5.88 9.86 4.21
C ILE A 28 -4.78 10.59 3.42
N ARG A 29 -3.59 10.00 3.34
CA ARG A 29 -2.47 10.55 2.60
C ARG A 29 -2.78 10.70 1.12
N TYR A 30 -3.37 9.68 0.49
CA TYR A 30 -3.79 9.72 -0.90
C TYR A 30 -4.79 10.86 -1.15
N ILE A 31 -5.80 11.02 -0.29
CA ILE A 31 -6.78 12.11 -0.40
C ILE A 31 -6.09 13.48 -0.35
N MET A 32 -5.11 13.66 0.54
CA MET A 32 -4.35 14.90 0.64
C MET A 32 -3.50 15.16 -0.62
N LEU A 33 -2.86 14.13 -1.17
CA LEU A 33 -2.02 14.22 -2.37
C LEU A 33 -2.83 14.39 -3.66
N SER A 34 -4.12 14.04 -3.64
CA SER A 34 -5.01 14.19 -4.80
C SER A 34 -5.40 15.63 -5.12
N ALA A 35 -5.05 16.58 -4.25
CA ALA A 35 -5.21 18.03 -4.48
C ALA A 35 -3.85 18.71 -4.41
N HIS A 36 -3.64 19.73 -5.26
CA HIS A 36 -2.42 20.53 -5.19
C HIS A 36 -2.36 21.28 -3.86
N TYR A 37 -1.21 21.30 -3.18
CA TYR A 37 -1.08 21.84 -1.81
C TYR A 37 -1.44 23.34 -1.70
N ARG A 38 -1.37 24.10 -2.79
CA ARG A 38 -1.84 25.50 -2.84
C ARG A 38 -3.33 25.62 -3.12
N SER A 39 -4.02 24.55 -3.49
CA SER A 39 -5.46 24.58 -3.75
C SER A 39 -6.26 24.24 -2.51
N LYS A 40 -7.56 24.58 -2.53
CA LYS A 40 -8.47 24.18 -1.45
C LYS A 40 -8.76 22.68 -1.57
N LEU A 41 -8.42 21.92 -0.56
CA LEU A 41 -8.83 20.52 -0.47
C LEU A 41 -10.30 20.44 -0.05
N ASN A 42 -11.15 19.89 -0.91
CA ASN A 42 -12.50 19.50 -0.53
C ASN A 42 -12.45 18.08 0.05
N PHE A 43 -12.35 17.98 1.39
CA PHE A 43 -12.36 16.69 2.07
C PHE A 43 -13.79 16.22 2.29
N SER A 44 -14.09 14.97 1.93
CA SER A 44 -15.32 14.27 2.28
C SER A 44 -15.02 12.80 2.56
N LEU A 45 -15.83 12.15 3.40
CA LEU A 45 -15.68 10.71 3.68
C LEU A 45 -15.94 9.85 2.43
N GLU A 46 -16.73 10.34 1.48
CA GLU A 46 -16.99 9.66 0.19
C GLU A 46 -15.70 9.41 -0.59
N LYS A 47 -14.69 10.30 -0.46
CA LYS A 47 -13.37 10.12 -1.08
C LYS A 47 -12.57 8.95 -0.52
N GLN A 48 -12.99 8.38 0.61
CA GLN A 48 -12.37 7.17 1.15
C GLN A 48 -12.43 6.02 0.16
N HIS A 49 -13.61 5.79 -0.44
CA HIS A 49 -13.76 4.71 -1.41
C HIS A 49 -12.86 4.89 -2.63
N GLU A 50 -12.76 6.12 -3.15
CA GLU A 50 -11.87 6.45 -4.27
C GLU A 50 -10.39 6.20 -3.91
N ALA A 51 -9.96 6.65 -2.73
CA ALA A 51 -8.60 6.45 -2.25
C ALA A 51 -8.29 4.97 -2.06
N LYS A 52 -9.20 4.22 -1.43
CA LYS A 52 -9.06 2.77 -1.23
C LYS A 52 -8.90 2.04 -2.56
N MET A 53 -9.76 2.33 -3.53
CA MET A 53 -9.71 1.71 -4.85
C MET A 53 -8.43 2.09 -5.62
N ALA A 54 -7.93 3.32 -5.46
CA ALA A 54 -6.70 3.76 -6.08
C ALA A 54 -5.50 2.98 -5.52
N ILE A 55 -5.37 2.89 -4.20
CA ILE A 55 -4.31 2.14 -3.53
C ILE A 55 -4.39 0.66 -3.88
N GLN A 56 -5.58 0.08 -3.87
CA GLN A 56 -5.78 -1.32 -4.23
C GLN A 56 -5.30 -1.64 -5.65
N ARG A 57 -5.57 -0.77 -6.63
CA ARG A 57 -5.08 -0.93 -8.01
C ARG A 57 -3.55 -0.96 -8.10
N ILE A 58 -2.87 -0.17 -7.27
CA ILE A 58 -1.41 -0.17 -7.23
C ILE A 58 -0.91 -1.50 -6.64
N LEU A 59 -1.51 -1.95 -5.54
CA LEU A 59 -1.17 -3.22 -4.89
C LEU A 59 -1.40 -4.41 -5.84
N GLU A 60 -2.53 -4.45 -6.54
CA GLU A 60 -2.86 -5.49 -7.50
C GLU A 60 -1.83 -5.57 -8.63
N LEU A 61 -1.43 -4.42 -9.21
CA LEU A 61 -0.37 -4.42 -10.24
C LEU A 61 0.96 -4.87 -9.64
N ASN A 62 1.33 -4.40 -8.44
CA ASN A 62 2.55 -4.81 -7.77
C ASN A 62 2.58 -6.34 -7.57
N ASP A 63 1.51 -6.91 -7.01
CA ASP A 63 1.40 -8.35 -6.77
C ASP A 63 1.47 -9.17 -8.07
N ARG A 64 0.91 -8.64 -9.17
CA ARG A 64 0.98 -9.26 -10.51
C ARG A 64 2.40 -9.24 -11.07
N LEU A 65 3.12 -8.12 -10.94
CA LEU A 65 4.51 -7.99 -11.39
C LEU A 65 5.45 -8.84 -10.52
N ASP A 66 5.16 -9.00 -9.24
CA ASP A 66 5.97 -9.80 -8.31
C ASP A 66 5.92 -11.31 -8.58
N GLN A 67 4.95 -11.78 -9.38
CA GLN A 67 4.92 -13.16 -9.85
C GLN A 67 6.06 -13.49 -10.82
N PHE A 68 6.67 -12.48 -11.43
CA PHE A 68 7.80 -12.65 -12.35
C PHE A 68 9.12 -12.53 -11.60
N VAL A 69 10.08 -13.39 -11.96
CA VAL A 69 11.43 -13.31 -11.41
C VAL A 69 12.07 -12.00 -11.87
N SER A 70 12.64 -11.23 -10.95
CA SER A 70 13.35 -10.00 -11.30
C SER A 70 14.74 -10.34 -11.86
N THR A 71 15.14 -9.63 -12.90
CA THR A 71 16.52 -9.67 -13.43
C THR A 71 17.38 -8.53 -12.82
N GLU A 72 16.83 -7.79 -11.87
CA GLU A 72 17.48 -6.64 -11.21
C GLU A 72 17.88 -5.53 -12.20
N GLU A 73 17.19 -5.45 -13.35
CA GLU A 73 17.42 -4.38 -14.31
C GLU A 73 17.12 -3.02 -13.66
N LYS A 74 18.12 -2.16 -13.63
CA LYS A 74 17.98 -0.78 -13.15
C LYS A 74 17.37 0.08 -14.24
N GLY A 75 16.33 0.81 -13.91
CA GLY A 75 15.70 1.75 -14.83
C GLY A 75 14.24 2.00 -14.47
N LEU A 76 13.66 2.96 -15.14
CA LEU A 76 12.28 3.38 -14.98
C LEU A 76 11.60 3.40 -16.35
N PRO A 77 10.27 3.25 -16.43
CA PRO A 77 9.55 3.46 -17.69
C PRO A 77 9.63 4.93 -18.11
N VAL A 78 9.44 5.18 -19.39
CA VAL A 78 9.55 6.56 -19.96
C VAL A 78 8.59 7.55 -19.29
N GLU A 79 7.45 7.11 -18.84
CA GLU A 79 6.46 7.92 -18.11
C GLU A 79 6.98 8.47 -16.78
N ALA A 80 7.98 7.81 -16.19
CA ALA A 80 8.57 8.27 -14.93
C ALA A 80 9.28 9.61 -15.05
N GLU A 81 9.77 9.98 -16.23
CA GLU A 81 10.36 11.31 -16.45
C GLU A 81 9.27 12.39 -16.34
N ASN A 82 8.12 12.19 -16.99
CA ASN A 82 7.00 13.12 -16.87
C ASN A 82 6.44 13.20 -15.44
N PHE A 83 6.46 12.07 -14.72
CA PHE A 83 6.10 12.02 -13.30
C PHE A 83 7.04 12.89 -12.46
N LYS A 84 8.35 12.78 -12.66
CA LYS A 84 9.35 13.61 -11.97
C LYS A 84 9.23 15.08 -12.34
N LEU A 85 9.00 15.40 -13.64
CA LEU A 85 8.79 16.76 -14.10
C LEU A 85 7.57 17.40 -13.43
N ALA A 86 6.45 16.67 -13.29
CA ALA A 86 5.29 17.17 -12.57
C ALA A 86 5.61 17.50 -11.10
N LEU A 87 6.44 16.70 -10.44
CA LEU A 87 6.87 16.98 -9.07
C LEU A 87 7.86 18.13 -8.98
N SER A 88 8.66 18.35 -10.01
CA SER A 88 9.59 19.49 -10.09
C SER A 88 8.87 20.81 -10.37
N ASP A 89 7.65 20.74 -10.91
CA ASP A 89 6.77 21.87 -11.17
C ASP A 89 5.86 22.12 -9.96
N ASP A 90 6.39 22.83 -8.98
CA ASP A 90 5.69 23.24 -7.75
C ASP A 90 4.99 22.07 -7.00
N LEU A 91 5.62 20.89 -7.00
CA LEU A 91 5.10 19.67 -6.33
C LEU A 91 3.68 19.29 -6.80
N ASP A 92 3.40 19.34 -8.11
CA ASP A 92 2.10 18.99 -8.67
C ASP A 92 1.82 17.48 -8.52
N SER A 93 1.53 17.07 -7.27
CA SER A 93 1.19 15.69 -6.94
C SER A 93 -0.04 15.16 -7.67
N PRO A 94 -1.12 15.93 -7.88
CA PRO A 94 -2.25 15.47 -8.68
C PRO A 94 -1.87 15.09 -10.11
N LYS A 95 -1.05 15.90 -10.76
CA LYS A 95 -0.55 15.65 -12.12
C LYS A 95 0.38 14.43 -12.15
N ALA A 96 1.28 14.31 -11.17
CA ALA A 96 2.15 13.16 -11.03
C ALA A 96 1.35 11.87 -10.84
N LEU A 97 0.34 11.86 -9.96
CA LEU A 97 -0.55 10.71 -9.76
C LEU A 97 -1.33 10.37 -11.03
N ALA A 98 -1.82 11.36 -11.79
CA ALA A 98 -2.52 11.11 -13.04
C ALA A 98 -1.61 10.40 -14.07
N ILE A 99 -0.35 10.82 -14.19
CA ILE A 99 0.64 10.17 -15.05
C ILE A 99 0.90 8.73 -14.61
N PHE A 100 1.07 8.52 -13.31
CA PHE A 100 1.28 7.18 -12.76
C PHE A 100 0.09 6.26 -13.03
N PHE A 101 -1.14 6.69 -12.80
CA PHE A 101 -2.33 5.88 -13.05
C PHE A 101 -2.60 5.63 -14.53
N ASP A 102 -2.20 6.55 -15.43
CA ASP A 102 -2.25 6.29 -16.87
C ASP A 102 -1.26 5.20 -17.28
N TRP A 103 -0.02 5.26 -16.79
CA TRP A 103 0.96 4.22 -16.95
C TRP A 103 0.47 2.87 -16.40
N LEU A 104 -0.10 2.85 -15.18
CA LEU A 104 -0.64 1.66 -14.54
C LEU A 104 -1.70 0.98 -15.42
N ARG A 105 -2.64 1.76 -15.97
CA ARG A 105 -3.67 1.23 -16.89
C ARG A 105 -3.06 0.61 -18.15
N LYS A 106 -2.09 1.29 -18.76
CA LYS A 106 -1.38 0.79 -19.95
C LYS A 106 -0.61 -0.50 -19.64
N THR A 107 0.07 -0.54 -18.51
CA THR A 107 0.85 -1.70 -18.07
C THR A 107 -0.06 -2.90 -17.83
N ASN A 108 -1.19 -2.74 -17.14
CA ASN A 108 -2.16 -3.83 -16.95
C ASN A 108 -2.66 -4.38 -18.28
N ARG A 109 -3.04 -3.55 -19.26
CA ARG A 109 -3.48 -4.00 -20.58
C ARG A 109 -2.41 -4.80 -21.32
N ARG A 110 -1.14 -4.35 -21.24
CA ARG A 110 0.00 -5.07 -21.84
C ARG A 110 0.26 -6.41 -21.15
N LEU A 111 0.11 -6.44 -19.82
CA LEU A 111 0.23 -7.66 -19.02
C LEU A 111 -0.86 -8.67 -19.39
N ASP A 112 -2.12 -8.22 -19.49
CA ASP A 112 -3.26 -9.06 -19.90
C ASP A 112 -3.09 -9.64 -21.32
N SER A 113 -2.37 -8.93 -22.17
CA SER A 113 -2.08 -9.34 -23.56
C SER A 113 -0.75 -10.11 -23.70
N ASN A 114 -0.05 -10.43 -22.60
CA ASN A 114 1.29 -11.02 -22.59
C ASN A 114 2.32 -10.26 -23.46
N LYS A 115 2.24 -8.91 -23.45
CA LYS A 115 3.10 -8.01 -24.26
C LYS A 115 4.14 -7.26 -23.43
N LEU A 116 4.36 -7.63 -22.18
CA LEU A 116 5.43 -7.05 -21.34
C LEU A 116 6.71 -7.89 -21.53
N SER A 117 7.80 -7.19 -21.79
CA SER A 117 9.14 -7.79 -21.70
C SER A 117 9.58 -7.89 -20.25
N GLN A 118 10.61 -8.67 -19.97
CA GLN A 118 11.19 -8.74 -18.63
C GLN A 118 11.70 -7.36 -18.17
N SER A 119 12.31 -6.59 -19.07
CA SER A 119 12.73 -5.20 -18.79
C SER A 119 11.55 -4.29 -18.42
N ASP A 120 10.39 -4.43 -19.09
CA ASP A 120 9.19 -3.66 -18.73
C ASP A 120 8.70 -4.01 -17.32
N ILE A 121 8.79 -5.29 -16.93
CA ILE A 121 8.39 -5.77 -15.60
C ILE A 121 9.28 -5.17 -14.53
N ASP A 122 10.60 -5.24 -14.68
CA ASP A 122 11.56 -4.71 -13.71
C ASP A 122 11.44 -3.18 -13.59
N LYS A 123 11.34 -2.48 -14.71
CA LYS A 123 11.08 -1.02 -14.72
C LYS A 123 9.75 -0.67 -14.06
N GLY A 124 8.74 -1.50 -14.23
CA GLY A 124 7.44 -1.34 -13.60
C GLY A 124 7.51 -1.45 -12.08
N LYS A 125 8.21 -2.46 -11.55
CA LYS A 125 8.48 -2.60 -10.11
C LYS A 125 9.23 -1.40 -9.57
N ASN A 126 10.25 -0.93 -10.28
CA ASN A 126 11.03 0.24 -9.88
C ASN A 126 10.19 1.52 -9.85
N PHE A 127 9.20 1.67 -10.74
CA PHE A 127 8.32 2.85 -10.75
C PHE A 127 7.31 2.82 -9.61
N ILE A 128 6.76 1.66 -9.29
CA ILE A 128 5.91 1.48 -8.09
C ILE A 128 6.73 1.78 -6.83
N TYR A 129 7.97 1.28 -6.75
CA TYR A 129 8.87 1.58 -5.65
C TYR A 129 9.17 3.08 -5.53
N LEU A 130 9.42 3.78 -6.65
CA LEU A 130 9.63 5.23 -6.68
C LEU A 130 8.40 5.97 -6.13
N LEU A 131 7.19 5.62 -6.59
CA LEU A 131 5.96 6.20 -6.08
C LEU A 131 5.85 6.02 -4.56
N ASP A 132 6.06 4.79 -4.08
CA ASP A 132 5.91 4.48 -2.66
C ASP A 132 6.99 5.15 -1.80
N SER A 133 8.22 5.28 -2.30
CA SER A 133 9.31 5.99 -1.62
C SER A 133 8.99 7.47 -1.38
N LEU A 134 8.24 8.08 -2.29
CA LEU A 134 7.85 9.50 -2.21
C LEU A 134 6.57 9.71 -1.41
N TYR A 135 5.58 8.84 -1.60
CA TYR A 135 4.23 9.07 -1.10
C TYR A 135 3.83 8.12 0.04
N SER A 136 4.55 7.01 0.24
CA SER A 136 4.26 5.97 1.24
C SER A 136 2.77 5.57 1.23
N LEU A 137 2.25 5.25 0.05
CA LEU A 137 0.85 4.87 -0.18
C LEU A 137 0.64 3.38 -0.04
N LEU A 138 1.70 2.60 -0.22
CA LEU A 138 1.61 1.17 -0.05
C LEU A 138 1.95 0.86 1.39
N ASN A 139 1.00 0.26 2.07
CA ASN A 139 1.30 -0.33 3.36
C ASN A 139 2.40 -1.37 3.09
N LYS A 140 3.66 -1.00 3.36
CA LYS A 140 4.73 -1.98 3.33
C LYS A 140 4.20 -3.09 4.22
N LYS A 141 3.90 -4.26 3.63
CA LYS A 141 3.65 -5.48 4.42
C LYS A 141 4.73 -5.43 5.48
N THR A 142 4.36 -5.08 6.70
CA THR A 142 5.33 -4.87 7.77
C THR A 142 6.17 -6.12 7.71
N MET A 143 7.45 -6.01 7.31
CA MET A 143 8.29 -7.19 7.14
C MET A 143 8.21 -7.90 8.47
N VAL A 144 7.57 -9.06 8.45
CA VAL A 144 7.45 -9.85 9.68
C VAL A 144 8.87 -10.17 10.09
N PRO A 145 9.34 -9.75 11.27
CA PRO A 145 10.71 -10.03 11.70
C PRO A 145 11.01 -11.52 11.58
N ASP A 146 12.24 -11.86 11.20
CA ASP A 146 12.64 -13.28 11.06
C ASP A 146 12.37 -14.08 12.32
N GLU A 147 12.50 -13.47 13.50
CA GLU A 147 12.18 -14.06 14.80
C GLU A 147 10.70 -14.49 14.87
N ILE A 148 9.79 -13.65 14.38
CA ILE A 148 8.36 -13.99 14.32
C ILE A 148 8.10 -15.09 13.29
N LEU A 149 8.78 -15.07 12.15
CA LEU A 149 8.65 -16.13 11.13
C LEU A 149 9.14 -17.49 11.69
N VAL A 150 10.18 -17.51 12.52
CA VAL A 150 10.64 -18.71 13.21
C VAL A 150 9.57 -19.21 14.16
N LEU A 151 9.01 -18.34 15.00
CA LEU A 151 7.93 -18.70 15.94
C LEU A 151 6.69 -19.26 15.22
N VAL A 152 6.34 -18.68 14.07
CA VAL A 152 5.22 -19.19 13.25
C VAL A 152 5.49 -20.60 12.75
N LYS A 153 6.71 -20.87 12.24
CA LYS A 153 7.08 -22.24 11.81
C LYS A 153 7.09 -23.24 12.95
N GLU A 154 7.55 -22.82 14.14
CA GLU A 154 7.52 -23.68 15.33
C GLU A 154 6.09 -23.97 15.78
N ARG A 155 5.21 -22.97 15.76
CA ARG A 155 3.79 -23.14 16.04
C ARG A 155 3.12 -24.13 15.07
N GLU A 156 3.41 -24.04 13.78
CA GLU A 156 2.89 -24.99 12.80
C GLU A 156 3.38 -26.43 13.05
N ARG A 157 4.66 -26.60 13.42
CA ARG A 157 5.20 -27.91 13.82
C ARG A 157 4.50 -28.46 15.06
N ALA A 158 4.29 -27.62 16.08
CA ALA A 158 3.56 -28.02 17.29
C ALA A 158 2.14 -28.49 16.95
N ARG A 159 1.41 -27.76 16.09
CA ARG A 159 0.07 -28.14 15.64
C ARG A 159 0.04 -29.45 14.86
N LYS A 160 1.01 -29.68 13.97
CA LYS A 160 1.14 -30.95 13.24
C LYS A 160 1.38 -32.13 14.17
N ASN A 161 2.05 -31.90 15.29
CA ASN A 161 2.32 -32.91 16.32
C ASN A 161 1.21 -32.99 17.39
N ASN A 162 0.07 -32.28 17.21
CA ASN A 162 -1.03 -32.16 18.17
C ASN A 162 -0.61 -31.61 19.56
N ASP A 163 0.50 -30.87 19.62
CA ASP A 163 0.98 -30.20 20.83
C ASP A 163 0.31 -28.81 20.93
N TRP A 164 -0.93 -28.82 21.36
CA TRP A 164 -1.77 -27.63 21.45
C TRP A 164 -1.26 -26.65 22.51
N GLU A 165 -0.72 -27.16 23.62
CA GLU A 165 -0.19 -26.34 24.70
C GLU A 165 0.99 -25.48 24.22
N LYS A 166 1.93 -26.11 23.52
CA LYS A 166 3.07 -25.39 22.90
C LYS A 166 2.62 -24.39 21.83
N SER A 167 1.65 -24.78 21.00
CA SER A 167 1.07 -23.91 19.96
C SER A 167 0.46 -22.64 20.56
N ASP A 168 -0.27 -22.76 21.68
CA ASP A 168 -0.90 -21.61 22.33
C ASP A 168 0.12 -20.71 23.04
N LYS A 169 1.14 -21.29 23.68
CA LYS A 169 2.26 -20.51 24.24
C LYS A 169 2.95 -19.65 23.18
N ILE A 170 3.23 -20.23 22.01
CA ILE A 170 3.84 -19.52 20.89
C ILE A 170 2.92 -18.42 20.36
N ARG A 171 1.60 -18.67 20.26
CA ARG A 171 0.63 -17.65 19.86
C ARG A 171 0.60 -16.46 20.81
N ILE A 172 0.66 -16.72 22.12
CA ILE A 172 0.74 -15.67 23.14
C ILE A 172 2.04 -14.86 22.99
N GLN A 173 3.17 -15.53 22.73
CA GLN A 173 4.46 -14.86 22.51
C GLN A 173 4.39 -13.94 21.28
N ILE A 174 3.92 -14.45 20.15
CA ILE A 174 3.73 -13.64 18.92
C ILE A 174 2.85 -12.42 19.20
N SER A 175 1.79 -12.58 20.02
CA SER A 175 0.91 -11.47 20.39
C SER A 175 1.58 -10.45 21.31
N LYS A 176 2.48 -10.86 22.21
CA LYS A 176 3.30 -9.97 23.05
C LYS A 176 4.30 -9.16 22.22
N ASP A 177 4.84 -9.77 21.18
CA ASP A 177 5.80 -9.16 20.27
C ASP A 177 5.09 -8.22 19.23
N GLY A 178 3.79 -7.94 19.43
CA GLY A 178 3.04 -6.97 18.63
C GLY A 178 2.45 -7.53 17.34
N TRP A 179 2.30 -8.86 17.21
CA TRP A 179 1.78 -9.51 16.00
C TRP A 179 0.56 -10.38 16.29
N ILE A 180 -0.33 -10.46 15.31
CA ILE A 180 -1.50 -11.34 15.34
C ILE A 180 -1.34 -12.42 14.28
N ILE A 181 -1.54 -13.67 14.67
CA ILE A 181 -1.59 -14.81 13.76
C ILE A 181 -3.03 -15.30 13.60
N LYS A 182 -3.50 -15.41 12.35
CA LYS A 182 -4.80 -15.98 11.98
C LYS A 182 -4.58 -17.19 11.09
N ASP A 183 -5.20 -18.30 11.43
CA ASP A 183 -5.18 -19.50 10.58
C ASP A 183 -6.15 -19.31 9.40
N THR A 184 -5.66 -19.58 8.17
CA THR A 184 -6.48 -19.54 6.95
C THR A 184 -6.29 -20.84 6.17
N PRO A 185 -7.19 -21.19 5.24
CA PRO A 185 -7.03 -22.40 4.41
C PRO A 185 -5.74 -22.40 3.59
N SER A 186 -5.20 -21.23 3.28
CA SER A 186 -3.93 -21.05 2.54
C SER A 186 -2.70 -20.97 3.46
N GLY A 187 -2.84 -21.17 4.78
CA GLY A 187 -1.78 -21.07 5.76
C GLY A 187 -1.96 -19.93 6.77
N PRO A 188 -1.05 -19.78 7.75
CA PRO A 188 -1.15 -18.76 8.77
C PRO A 188 -0.93 -17.36 8.18
N LYS A 189 -1.86 -16.43 8.41
CA LYS A 189 -1.73 -15.02 8.07
C LYS A 189 -1.25 -14.24 9.28
N ILE A 190 -0.16 -13.48 9.10
CA ILE A 190 0.47 -12.68 10.15
C ILE A 190 0.19 -11.20 9.87
N THR A 191 -0.25 -10.47 10.89
CA THR A 191 -0.52 -9.03 10.80
C THR A 191 -0.02 -8.34 12.06
N PRO A 192 0.42 -7.08 12.00
CA PRO A 192 0.66 -6.28 13.20
C PRO A 192 -0.61 -6.19 14.07
N LYS A 193 -0.40 -6.02 15.36
CA LYS A 193 -1.49 -5.86 16.34
C LYS A 193 -2.07 -4.46 16.30
#